data_05399cf5fecf2eef7fb02604eb443a02
#
_entry.id   05399cf5fecf2eef7fb02604eb443a02
#
_cell.length_a   1.000
_cell.length_b   1.000
_cell.length_c   1.000
_cell.angle_alpha   90.00
_cell.angle_beta   90.00
_cell.angle_gamma   90.00
#
_symmetry.space_group_name_H-M   'P 1'
#
loop_
_entity.id
_entity.type
_entity.pdbx_description
1 polymer ?
#
loop_
_entity_poly.entity_id
_entity_poly.type
_entity_poly.pdbx_seq_one_letter_code
_entity_poly.pdbx_strand_id
1 'polypeptide(L)'
;MYIQSRVRLLLPILSFLWIATACTDEAVHVQKELYFPLRSYLQQEIVQLEKHPQSVHKTMILDGKKEVRTIKEIDWEKEWALFIDSDLNKPAFDKSYDNLSEEGFRWYSLKIGEKLPVKKMKIQLDALERPASIEIEMSQTNFLFETKKKLHMNFVDGKIETYSIEGWQKMRWGSPTQYQLLGVLLTK
;
A
#
# COMPACT_ATOMS: atom_id res chain seq x y z
N MET A 1 -32.05 -23.82 -81.32
CA MET A 1 -33.35 -23.83 -80.62
C MET A 1 -33.09 -24.33 -79.20
N TYR A 2 -33.16 -23.38 -78.32
CA TYR A 2 -33.46 -23.48 -76.87
C TYR A 2 -33.25 -24.80 -76.16
N ILE A 3 -32.57 -24.80 -74.99
CA ILE A 3 -33.03 -24.54 -73.65
C ILE A 3 -31.77 -24.67 -72.75
N GLN A 4 -31.21 -23.62 -72.16
CA GLN A 4 -31.42 -23.13 -70.80
C GLN A 4 -31.66 -24.25 -69.78
N SER A 5 -31.03 -24.33 -68.63
CA SER A 5 -30.57 -23.35 -67.69
C SER A 5 -30.46 -23.98 -66.32
N ARG A 6 -29.80 -23.36 -65.44
CA ARG A 6 -30.01 -23.38 -64.01
C ARG A 6 -29.59 -24.63 -63.24
N VAL A 7 -28.31 -24.68 -62.92
CA VAL A 7 -27.98 -25.03 -61.53
C VAL A 7 -27.00 -23.98 -61.00
N ARG A 8 -27.62 -23.04 -60.43
CA ARG A 8 -26.95 -21.97 -59.69
C ARG A 8 -27.04 -22.26 -58.21
N LEU A 9 -25.94 -22.02 -57.53
CA LEU A 9 -25.94 -21.34 -56.25
C LEU A 9 -26.45 -22.13 -55.05
N LEU A 10 -25.67 -23.04 -54.50
CA LEU A 10 -25.81 -23.39 -53.09
C LEU A 10 -24.45 -23.89 -52.53
N LEU A 11 -23.43 -23.03 -52.55
CA LEU A 11 -22.22 -23.25 -51.75
C LEU A 11 -21.49 -21.91 -51.66
N PRO A 12 -21.82 -21.12 -50.67
CA PRO A 12 -20.83 -20.75 -49.69
C PRO A 12 -21.49 -20.31 -48.35
N ILE A 13 -22.02 -21.22 -47.54
CA ILE A 13 -22.51 -20.90 -46.18
C ILE A 13 -21.98 -21.91 -45.17
N LEU A 14 -20.78 -22.39 -45.34
CA LEU A 14 -20.20 -23.27 -44.33
C LEU A 14 -18.74 -22.93 -44.04
N SER A 15 -18.43 -21.65 -44.02
CA SER A 15 -17.07 -21.19 -43.75
C SER A 15 -16.97 -20.11 -42.67
N PHE A 16 -17.93 -20.10 -41.71
CA PHE A 16 -17.91 -19.00 -40.70
C PHE A 16 -18.34 -19.54 -39.34
N LEU A 17 -17.58 -20.47 -38.78
CA LEU A 17 -17.74 -20.78 -37.34
C LEU A 17 -16.49 -21.42 -36.76
N TRP A 18 -15.38 -20.68 -36.76
CA TRP A 18 -14.24 -20.98 -35.90
C TRP A 18 -13.76 -19.69 -35.27
N ILE A 19 -14.62 -19.10 -34.44
CA ILE A 19 -14.16 -18.14 -33.43
C ILE A 19 -13.73 -19.02 -32.27
N ALA A 20 -12.45 -19.37 -32.27
CA ALA A 20 -11.79 -19.96 -31.12
C ALA A 20 -11.89 -18.93 -29.98
N THR A 21 -12.64 -19.27 -28.96
CA THR A 21 -12.56 -18.63 -27.66
C THR A 21 -11.16 -18.86 -27.12
N ALA A 22 -10.25 -17.93 -27.40
CA ALA A 22 -9.02 -17.80 -26.65
C ALA A 22 -9.45 -17.27 -25.26
N CYS A 23 -9.81 -18.18 -24.36
CA CYS A 23 -9.68 -17.92 -22.94
C CYS A 23 -8.19 -17.73 -22.70
N THR A 24 -7.73 -16.52 -22.64
CA THR A 24 -6.47 -16.21 -21.99
C THR A 24 -6.70 -16.51 -20.53
N ASP A 25 -6.19 -17.66 -20.07
CA ASP A 25 -5.88 -17.83 -18.66
C ASP A 25 -4.94 -16.67 -18.30
N GLU A 26 -5.48 -15.63 -17.69
CA GLU A 26 -4.66 -14.70 -16.94
C GLU A 26 -3.98 -15.53 -15.87
N ALA A 27 -2.76 -15.95 -16.17
CA ALA A 27 -1.88 -16.52 -15.18
C ALA A 27 -1.81 -15.48 -14.06
N VAL A 28 -2.46 -15.76 -12.95
CA VAL A 28 -2.30 -15.01 -11.73
C VAL A 28 -0.82 -15.11 -11.40
N HIS A 29 -0.06 -14.09 -11.80
CA HIS A 29 1.33 -13.96 -11.40
C HIS A 29 1.29 -13.79 -9.89
N VAL A 30 1.43 -14.89 -9.16
CA VAL A 30 1.73 -14.86 -7.72
C VAL A 30 3.09 -14.22 -7.63
N GLN A 31 3.09 -12.91 -7.46
CA GLN A 31 4.30 -12.14 -7.26
C GLN A 31 4.92 -12.64 -5.95
N LYS A 32 6.10 -13.24 -6.04
CA LYS A 32 6.83 -13.69 -4.85
C LYS A 32 7.11 -12.47 -3.98
N GLU A 33 6.51 -12.42 -2.81
CA GLU A 33 6.75 -11.38 -1.82
C GLU A 33 8.21 -11.47 -1.36
N LEU A 34 9.00 -10.46 -1.71
CA LEU A 34 10.41 -10.36 -1.34
C LEU A 34 10.60 -9.68 0.02
N TYR A 35 9.62 -8.90 0.41
CA TYR A 35 9.62 -8.09 1.61
C TYR A 35 8.37 -8.42 2.45
N PHE A 36 8.30 -7.88 3.66
CA PHE A 36 7.10 -8.01 4.49
C PHE A 36 5.87 -7.46 3.75
N PRO A 37 4.75 -8.21 3.68
CA PRO A 37 3.55 -7.85 2.90
C PRO A 37 2.69 -6.82 3.63
N LEU A 38 3.23 -5.61 3.79
CA LEU A 38 2.62 -4.54 4.59
C LEU A 38 1.20 -4.19 4.12
N ARG A 39 0.99 -4.07 2.80
CA ARG A 39 -0.33 -3.78 2.23
C ARG A 39 -1.34 -4.84 2.61
N SER A 40 -1.05 -6.10 2.32
CA SER A 40 -1.96 -7.22 2.59
C SER A 40 -2.24 -7.36 4.09
N TYR A 41 -1.23 -7.14 4.93
CA TYR A 41 -1.38 -7.16 6.38
C TYR A 41 -2.34 -6.06 6.86
N LEU A 42 -2.13 -4.80 6.45
CA LEU A 42 -2.99 -3.69 6.85
C LEU A 42 -4.42 -3.82 6.30
N GLN A 43 -4.59 -4.35 5.09
CA GLN A 43 -5.92 -4.63 4.53
C GLN A 43 -6.69 -5.66 5.35
N GLN A 44 -6.01 -6.69 5.89
CA GLN A 44 -6.63 -7.66 6.79
C GLN A 44 -7.07 -6.99 8.11
N GLU A 45 -6.24 -6.10 8.67
CA GLU A 45 -6.59 -5.33 9.87
C GLU A 45 -7.79 -4.40 9.62
N ILE A 46 -7.86 -3.75 8.46
CA ILE A 46 -9.01 -2.92 8.06
C ILE A 46 -10.29 -3.73 8.05
N VAL A 47 -10.29 -4.91 7.44
CA VAL A 47 -11.46 -5.81 7.44
C VAL A 47 -11.92 -6.18 8.87
N GLN A 48 -10.99 -6.34 9.82
CA GLN A 48 -11.36 -6.59 11.22
C GLN A 48 -11.96 -5.36 11.89
N LEU A 49 -11.42 -4.17 11.62
CA LEU A 49 -11.94 -2.91 12.15
C LEU A 49 -13.31 -2.54 11.57
N GLU A 50 -13.59 -2.91 10.32
CA GLU A 50 -14.92 -2.75 9.71
C GLU A 50 -15.97 -3.66 10.37
N LYS A 51 -15.59 -4.88 10.74
CA LYS A 51 -16.46 -5.81 11.48
C LYS A 51 -16.68 -5.39 12.94
N HIS A 52 -15.66 -4.78 13.55
CA HIS A 52 -15.63 -4.36 14.95
C HIS A 52 -15.25 -2.88 15.04
N PRO A 53 -16.16 -1.94 14.67
CA PRO A 53 -15.83 -0.53 14.60
C PRO A 53 -15.30 0.04 15.94
N GLN A 54 -14.17 0.70 15.84
CA GLN A 54 -13.51 1.40 16.95
C GLN A 54 -13.46 2.89 16.68
N SER A 55 -13.49 3.67 17.75
CA SER A 55 -13.25 5.12 17.67
C SER A 55 -11.74 5.38 17.74
N VAL A 56 -11.31 6.50 17.19
CA VAL A 56 -9.92 6.95 17.29
C VAL A 56 -9.87 8.31 17.98
N HIS A 57 -9.01 8.40 19.00
CA HIS A 57 -8.60 9.67 19.56
C HIS A 57 -7.42 10.20 18.74
N LYS A 58 -7.67 11.26 17.97
CA LYS A 58 -6.73 11.79 16.99
C LYS A 58 -6.20 13.14 17.45
N THR A 59 -4.89 13.24 17.57
CA THR A 59 -4.17 14.49 17.83
C THR A 59 -3.43 14.90 16.56
N MET A 60 -3.63 16.14 16.12
CA MET A 60 -2.92 16.73 15.00
C MET A 60 -2.19 17.99 15.46
N ILE A 61 -0.94 18.16 15.03
CA ILE A 61 -0.16 19.37 15.25
C ILE A 61 0.34 19.84 13.89
N LEU A 62 0.03 21.07 13.53
CA LEU A 62 0.47 21.72 12.30
C LEU A 62 1.12 23.05 12.64
N ASP A 63 2.42 23.20 12.38
CA ASP A 63 3.22 24.39 12.71
C ASP A 63 2.98 24.87 14.16
N GLY A 64 2.97 23.91 15.10
CA GLY A 64 2.77 24.16 16.54
C GLY A 64 1.31 24.31 16.98
N LYS A 65 0.34 24.40 16.08
CA LYS A 65 -1.08 24.44 16.42
C LYS A 65 -1.62 23.04 16.62
N LYS A 66 -2.10 22.76 17.83
CA LYS A 66 -2.62 21.45 18.22
C LYS A 66 -4.14 21.40 18.08
N GLU A 67 -4.65 20.34 17.49
CA GLU A 67 -6.06 19.97 17.44
C GLU A 67 -6.24 18.54 17.91
N VAL A 68 -7.35 18.30 18.65
CA VAL A 68 -7.67 16.97 19.19
C VAL A 68 -9.13 16.65 18.87
N ARG A 69 -9.39 15.48 18.30
CA ARG A 69 -10.74 15.00 17.97
C ARG A 69 -10.89 13.52 18.28
N THR A 70 -12.09 13.11 18.65
CA THR A 70 -12.47 11.70 18.67
C THR A 70 -13.38 11.42 17.47
N ILE A 71 -12.96 10.50 16.61
CA ILE A 71 -13.65 10.15 15.36
C ILE A 71 -14.20 8.74 15.52
N LYS A 72 -15.50 8.56 15.21
CA LYS A 72 -16.20 7.27 15.36
C LYS A 72 -16.35 6.52 14.03
N GLU A 73 -16.50 7.27 12.94
CA GLU A 73 -16.64 6.71 11.59
C GLU A 73 -15.38 7.03 10.80
N ILE A 74 -14.57 6.03 10.52
CA ILE A 74 -13.24 6.18 9.94
C ILE A 74 -13.19 5.37 8.65
N ASP A 75 -12.76 6.02 7.59
CA ASP A 75 -12.33 5.36 6.35
C ASP A 75 -10.87 4.93 6.54
N TRP A 76 -10.68 3.70 7.00
CA TRP A 76 -9.36 3.16 7.34
C TRP A 76 -8.42 3.08 6.13
N GLU A 77 -8.95 2.83 4.93
CA GLU A 77 -8.14 2.84 3.71
C GLU A 77 -7.49 4.22 3.48
N LYS A 78 -8.25 5.29 3.67
CA LYS A 78 -7.73 6.65 3.58
C LYS A 78 -6.85 7.03 4.77
N GLU A 79 -7.24 6.61 5.96
CA GLU A 79 -6.49 6.93 7.19
C GLU A 79 -5.08 6.32 7.16
N TRP A 80 -4.95 5.09 6.67
CA TRP A 80 -3.68 4.39 6.59
C TRP A 80 -3.06 4.35 5.18
N ALA A 81 -3.58 5.15 4.25
CA ALA A 81 -3.10 5.17 2.86
C ALA A 81 -1.58 5.32 2.76
N LEU A 82 -0.98 6.19 3.58
CA LEU A 82 0.47 6.43 3.56
C LEU A 82 1.28 5.19 4.00
N PHE A 83 0.77 4.42 4.97
CA PHE A 83 1.37 3.14 5.38
C PHE A 83 1.20 2.09 4.29
N ILE A 84 -0.01 1.94 3.75
CA ILE A 84 -0.35 1.00 2.67
C ILE A 84 0.51 1.29 1.43
N ASP A 85 0.71 2.57 1.10
CA ASP A 85 1.53 3.00 -0.02
C ASP A 85 3.04 2.84 0.22
N SER A 86 3.44 2.58 1.46
CA SER A 86 4.83 2.29 1.81
C SER A 86 5.20 0.82 1.60
N ASP A 87 4.28 -0.04 1.16
CA ASP A 87 4.58 -1.43 0.83
C ASP A 87 5.71 -1.53 -0.20
N LEU A 88 6.68 -2.40 0.08
CA LEU A 88 7.87 -2.59 -0.74
C LEU A 88 7.70 -3.64 -1.85
N ASN A 89 6.61 -4.45 -1.81
CA ASN A 89 6.32 -5.47 -2.80
C ASN A 89 5.66 -4.91 -4.06
N LYS A 90 6.23 -3.85 -4.60
CA LYS A 90 5.82 -3.25 -5.87
C LYS A 90 6.76 -3.69 -6.99
N PRO A 91 6.28 -4.01 -8.21
CA PRO A 91 7.15 -4.41 -9.32
C PRO A 91 8.31 -3.43 -9.57
N ALA A 92 8.06 -2.13 -9.42
CA ALA A 92 9.06 -1.08 -9.58
C ALA A 92 10.14 -1.06 -8.48
N PHE A 93 9.97 -1.83 -7.39
CA PHE A 93 10.88 -1.85 -6.24
C PHE A 93 11.65 -3.17 -6.14
N ASP A 94 11.50 -4.05 -7.14
CA ASP A 94 12.19 -5.34 -7.15
C ASP A 94 13.69 -5.15 -6.95
N LYS A 95 14.23 -5.83 -5.94
CA LYS A 95 15.65 -5.81 -5.56
C LYS A 95 16.24 -4.44 -5.20
N SER A 96 15.41 -3.39 -5.01
CA SER A 96 15.89 -2.04 -4.67
C SER A 96 16.25 -1.88 -3.19
N TYR A 97 15.93 -2.85 -2.35
CA TYR A 97 16.25 -2.79 -0.91
C TYR A 97 17.15 -3.93 -0.48
N ASP A 98 18.07 -3.62 0.41
CA ASP A 98 18.78 -4.60 1.21
C ASP A 98 17.85 -5.09 2.30
N ASN A 99 17.85 -6.40 2.55
CA ASN A 99 17.02 -7.08 3.54
C ASN A 99 17.92 -7.72 4.58
N LEU A 100 17.79 -7.30 5.83
CA LEU A 100 18.36 -7.95 6.99
C LEU A 100 17.23 -8.49 7.86
N SER A 101 17.21 -9.80 8.05
CA SER A 101 16.26 -10.50 8.90
C SER A 101 17.01 -11.16 10.05
N GLU A 102 16.67 -10.76 11.26
CA GLU A 102 17.17 -11.35 12.51
C GLU A 102 15.98 -11.83 13.33
N GLU A 103 16.24 -12.61 14.39
CA GLU A 103 15.19 -13.05 15.29
C GLU A 103 14.43 -11.85 15.87
N GLY A 104 13.11 -11.82 15.64
CA GLY A 104 12.24 -10.73 16.10
C GLY A 104 12.32 -9.43 15.29
N PHE A 105 13.12 -9.36 14.20
CA PHE A 105 13.25 -8.13 13.41
C PHE A 105 13.32 -8.39 11.91
N ARG A 106 12.77 -7.42 11.13
CA ARG A 106 12.95 -7.31 9.69
C ARG A 106 13.36 -5.87 9.37
N TRP A 107 14.45 -5.71 8.66
CA TRP A 107 15.00 -4.41 8.28
C TRP A 107 15.15 -4.33 6.77
N TYR A 108 14.67 -3.25 6.22
CA TYR A 108 14.81 -2.95 4.81
C TYR A 108 15.44 -1.58 4.65
N SER A 109 16.50 -1.49 3.88
CA SER A 109 17.20 -0.23 3.60
C SER A 109 17.32 -0.04 2.10
N LEU A 110 16.98 1.16 1.62
CA LEU A 110 17.11 1.49 0.21
C LEU A 110 18.57 1.44 -0.21
N LYS A 111 18.85 0.72 -1.28
CA LYS A 111 20.21 0.60 -1.83
C LYS A 111 20.77 1.94 -2.30
N ILE A 112 22.08 2.06 -2.24
CA ILE A 112 22.79 3.25 -2.72
C ILE A 112 22.54 3.41 -4.22
N GLY A 113 22.16 4.63 -4.63
CA GLY A 113 21.84 4.96 -6.02
C GLY A 113 20.35 4.92 -6.37
N GLU A 114 19.54 4.19 -5.59
CA GLU A 114 18.09 4.13 -5.78
C GLU A 114 17.40 5.41 -5.28
N LYS A 115 16.30 5.80 -5.98
CA LYS A 115 15.58 7.07 -5.71
C LYS A 115 14.11 6.84 -5.35
N LEU A 116 13.84 5.80 -4.55
CA LEU A 116 12.50 5.50 -4.08
C LEU A 116 12.13 6.28 -2.81
N PRO A 117 10.83 6.52 -2.55
CA PRO A 117 10.39 7.35 -1.42
C PRO A 117 10.70 6.73 -0.06
N VAL A 118 10.46 5.42 0.14
CA VAL A 118 10.80 4.72 1.38
C VAL A 118 12.32 4.56 1.45
N LYS A 119 12.94 5.04 2.53
CA LYS A 119 14.39 4.94 2.75
C LYS A 119 14.74 3.79 3.66
N LYS A 120 13.92 3.57 4.68
CA LYS A 120 14.07 2.48 5.64
C LYS A 120 12.70 2.00 6.09
N MET A 121 12.60 0.72 6.36
CA MET A 121 11.47 0.11 7.05
C MET A 121 12.02 -0.87 8.08
N LYS A 122 11.55 -0.78 9.31
CA LYS A 122 11.86 -1.69 10.40
C LYS A 122 10.58 -2.27 10.95
N ILE A 123 10.54 -3.57 11.10
CA ILE A 123 9.41 -4.28 11.68
C ILE A 123 9.95 -5.10 12.84
N GLN A 124 9.45 -4.83 14.03
CA GLN A 124 9.66 -5.67 15.18
C GLN A 124 8.54 -6.70 15.25
N LEU A 125 8.89 -7.95 15.49
CA LEU A 125 7.95 -9.05 15.59
C LEU A 125 7.83 -9.50 17.06
N ASP A 126 6.66 -9.97 17.42
CA ASP A 126 6.43 -10.62 18.71
C ASP A 126 6.86 -12.12 18.67
N ALA A 127 6.70 -12.83 19.77
CA ALA A 127 7.03 -14.24 19.87
C ALA A 127 6.19 -15.17 18.96
N LEU A 128 5.11 -14.68 18.38
CA LEU A 128 4.25 -15.37 17.42
C LEU A 128 4.51 -14.90 15.98
N GLU A 129 5.65 -14.22 15.74
CA GLU A 129 6.03 -13.63 14.45
C GLU A 129 5.02 -12.61 13.86
N ARG A 130 4.18 -12.01 14.72
CA ARG A 130 3.27 -10.93 14.34
C ARG A 130 3.95 -9.57 14.56
N PRO A 131 3.63 -8.54 13.79
CA PRO A 131 4.14 -7.19 14.05
C PRO A 131 3.81 -6.72 15.47
N ALA A 132 4.83 -6.28 16.21
CA ALA A 132 4.74 -5.54 17.46
C ALA A 132 4.92 -4.05 17.22
N SER A 133 5.78 -3.68 16.27
CA SER A 133 5.88 -2.30 15.76
C SER A 133 6.35 -2.25 14.31
N ILE A 134 5.94 -1.20 13.61
CA ILE A 134 6.38 -0.89 12.24
C ILE A 134 6.85 0.56 12.23
N GLU A 135 8.09 0.78 11.80
CA GLU A 135 8.69 2.11 11.62
C GLU A 135 9.09 2.28 10.15
N ILE A 136 8.73 3.41 9.54
CA ILE A 136 9.03 3.70 8.14
C ILE A 136 9.60 5.11 8.04
N GLU A 137 10.78 5.24 7.45
CA GLU A 137 11.37 6.52 7.10
C GLU A 137 11.21 6.78 5.60
N MET A 138 10.63 7.90 5.27
CA MET A 138 10.42 8.32 3.89
C MET A 138 11.06 9.67 3.63
N SER A 139 11.61 9.84 2.44
CA SER A 139 11.98 11.17 1.95
C SER A 139 11.87 11.23 0.43
N GLN A 140 11.48 12.38 -0.06
CA GLN A 140 11.38 12.67 -1.48
C GLN A 140 11.83 14.09 -1.73
N THR A 141 12.65 14.27 -2.76
CA THR A 141 13.11 15.58 -3.21
C THR A 141 12.92 15.66 -4.72
N ASN A 142 12.28 16.72 -5.17
CA ASN A 142 12.16 17.04 -6.58
C ASN A 142 12.34 18.54 -6.80
N PHE A 143 12.11 19.03 -8.02
CA PHE A 143 12.26 20.44 -8.35
C PHE A 143 11.32 21.36 -7.57
N LEU A 144 10.16 20.88 -7.15
CA LEU A 144 9.09 21.69 -6.52
C LEU A 144 9.15 21.64 -5.00
N PHE A 145 9.49 20.49 -4.42
CA PHE A 145 9.47 20.30 -2.98
C PHE A 145 10.48 19.28 -2.47
N GLU A 146 10.76 19.38 -1.20
CA GLU A 146 11.43 18.37 -0.38
C GLU A 146 10.53 17.98 0.78
N THR A 147 10.45 16.67 1.09
CA THR A 147 9.67 16.17 2.22
C THR A 147 10.42 15.05 2.93
N LYS A 148 10.29 15.01 4.26
CA LYS A 148 10.70 13.87 5.09
C LYS A 148 9.54 13.49 5.99
N LYS A 149 9.33 12.19 6.15
CA LYS A 149 8.26 11.63 6.97
C LYS A 149 8.79 10.44 7.75
N LYS A 150 8.31 10.30 8.98
CA LYS A 150 8.42 9.08 9.76
C LYS A 150 7.02 8.60 10.11
N LEU A 151 6.79 7.34 9.87
CA LEU A 151 5.54 6.67 10.19
C LEU A 151 5.85 5.62 11.24
N HIS A 152 4.95 5.48 12.19
CA HIS A 152 5.08 4.47 13.24
C HIS A 152 3.71 3.87 13.54
N MET A 153 3.66 2.54 13.68
CA MET A 153 2.51 1.79 14.19
C MET A 153 2.96 0.90 15.34
N ASN A 154 2.16 0.85 16.39
CA ASN A 154 2.32 -0.10 17.50
C ASN A 154 1.14 -1.06 17.54
N PHE A 155 1.46 -2.28 17.90
CA PHE A 155 0.51 -3.37 18.02
C PHE A 155 0.58 -3.95 19.44
N VAL A 156 -0.58 -4.27 19.99
CA VAL A 156 -0.72 -5.00 21.25
C VAL A 156 -1.57 -6.22 20.96
N ASP A 157 -1.06 -7.40 21.31
CA ASP A 157 -1.70 -8.69 21.02
C ASP A 157 -2.08 -8.89 19.54
N GLY A 158 -1.22 -8.35 18.63
CA GLY A 158 -1.41 -8.42 17.18
C GLY A 158 -2.47 -7.46 16.62
N LYS A 159 -3.00 -6.53 17.42
CA LYS A 159 -3.95 -5.51 16.98
C LYS A 159 -3.30 -4.13 17.03
N ILE A 160 -3.63 -3.27 16.08
CA ILE A 160 -3.14 -1.89 16.08
C ILE A 160 -3.73 -1.14 17.26
N GLU A 161 -2.86 -0.59 18.10
CA GLU A 161 -3.22 0.27 19.23
C GLU A 161 -3.03 1.75 18.87
N THR A 162 -1.89 2.07 18.26
CA THR A 162 -1.54 3.44 17.91
C THR A 162 -0.87 3.52 16.54
N TYR A 163 -1.04 4.66 15.91
CA TYR A 163 -0.27 5.02 14.70
C TYR A 163 0.08 6.49 14.73
N SER A 164 1.25 6.83 14.20
CA SER A 164 1.67 8.22 14.07
C SER A 164 2.35 8.50 12.74
N ILE A 165 2.22 9.73 12.31
CA ILE A 165 2.89 10.28 11.14
C ILE A 165 3.48 11.61 11.57
N GLU A 166 4.77 11.76 11.47
CA GLU A 166 5.45 13.03 11.70
C GLU A 166 6.32 13.40 10.50
N GLY A 167 6.47 14.67 10.26
CA GLY A 167 7.32 15.08 9.15
C GLY A 167 7.29 16.59 8.90
N TRP A 168 7.97 16.91 7.82
CA TRP A 168 7.98 18.27 7.29
C TRP A 168 7.97 18.25 5.77
N GLN A 169 7.45 19.33 5.21
CA GLN A 169 7.48 19.60 3.78
C GLN A 169 7.95 21.02 3.55
N LYS A 170 8.89 21.21 2.63
CA LYS A 170 9.37 22.51 2.20
C LYS A 170 9.13 22.64 0.71
N MET A 171 8.35 23.64 0.32
CA MET A 171 8.23 24.04 -1.08
C MET A 171 9.47 24.81 -1.51
N ARG A 172 9.78 24.83 -2.80
CA ARG A 172 10.94 25.57 -3.35
C ARG A 172 10.98 27.02 -2.91
N TRP A 173 9.82 27.64 -2.83
CA TRP A 173 9.64 29.02 -2.37
C TRP A 173 8.74 29.00 -1.14
N GLY A 174 9.33 28.96 0.04
CA GLY A 174 8.57 28.99 1.28
C GLY A 174 9.32 28.43 2.47
N SER A 175 8.74 28.62 3.64
CA SER A 175 9.22 28.03 4.89
C SER A 175 8.78 26.56 4.97
N PRO A 176 9.54 25.69 5.64
CA PRO A 176 9.09 24.34 5.90
C PRO A 176 7.84 24.35 6.80
N THR A 177 6.87 23.53 6.45
CA THR A 177 5.70 23.23 7.28
C THR A 177 5.95 21.93 8.03
N GLN A 178 5.81 21.92 9.34
CA GLN A 178 5.94 20.74 10.19
C GLN A 178 4.57 20.22 10.58
N TYR A 179 4.42 18.90 10.62
CA TYR A 179 3.18 18.26 11.03
C TYR A 179 3.42 16.98 11.83
N GLN A 180 2.51 16.73 12.76
CA GLN A 180 2.43 15.48 13.51
C GLN A 180 0.97 15.03 13.57
N LEU A 181 0.75 13.75 13.43
CA LEU A 181 -0.54 13.10 13.61
C LEU A 181 -0.31 11.90 14.51
N LEU A 182 -1.14 11.76 15.53
CA LEU A 182 -1.20 10.58 16.39
C LEU A 182 -2.65 10.11 16.46
N GLY A 183 -2.88 8.87 16.14
CA GLY A 183 -4.15 8.17 16.32
C GLY A 183 -4.00 7.08 17.39
N VAL A 184 -4.90 7.07 18.35
CA VAL A 184 -5.02 6.04 19.39
C VAL A 184 -6.38 5.38 19.23
N LEU A 185 -6.39 4.07 18.96
CA LEU A 185 -7.62 3.30 18.83
C LEU A 185 -8.21 3.07 20.23
N LEU A 186 -9.51 3.37 20.38
CA LEU A 186 -10.22 3.20 21.64
C LEU A 186 -10.96 1.87 21.61
N THR A 187 -10.44 0.89 22.31
CA THR A 187 -11.16 -0.37 22.58
C THR A 187 -12.41 -0.08 23.42
N LYS A 188 -13.55 -0.64 22.99
CA LYS A 188 -14.79 -0.60 23.80
C LYS A 188 -14.73 -1.59 24.93
#